data_6424cfa7ba20240540a0a4662e07920f
#
_entry.id   6424cfa7ba20240540a0a4662e07920f
#
_cell.length_a   1.000
_cell.length_b   1.000
_cell.length_c   1.000
_cell.angle_alpha   90.00
_cell.angle_beta   90.00
_cell.angle_gamma   90.00
#
_symmetry.space_group_name_H-M   'P 1'
#
loop_
_entity.id
_entity.type
_entity.pdbx_description
1 polymer ?
#
loop_
_entity_poly.entity_id
_entity_poly.type
_entity_poly.pdbx_seq_one_letter_code
_entity_poly.pdbx_strand_id
1 'polypeptide(L)'
;MIRGSLREQGEGGSLGFWFAAGVLTLFLPSCVAPDRDHHIVISTRDQKLALVEKGIVIGTYPVSTSKFGLGDGQGTYRTPLGEMEVAQKIGDDAPLGAVFKDRRRTGEVLVPNAPGRDPIVTRIIWLRGLEAQNSNAFARDIYIHGTPEERNIGKPASYGCIRMRSQDVIQLYNIVGRGARVTIVDQPLADVALVPKPRVFR
;
A
#
# COMPACT_ATOMS: atom_id res chain seq x y z
N MET A 1 62.26 -47.58 58.82
CA MET A 1 63.61 -47.02 58.53
C MET A 1 63.55 -46.35 57.16
N ILE A 2 63.98 -45.08 57.05
CA ILE A 2 64.44 -44.32 55.88
C ILE A 2 63.33 -43.78 54.96
N ARG A 3 62.97 -42.51 55.12
CA ARG A 3 63.42 -41.23 54.59
C ARG A 3 63.62 -41.16 53.06
N GLY A 4 62.98 -40.21 52.48
CA GLY A 4 63.33 -39.52 51.23
C GLY A 4 62.10 -38.92 50.58
N SER A 5 61.86 -37.71 50.78
CA SER A 5 62.31 -36.44 50.24
C SER A 5 61.40 -35.94 49.08
N LEU A 6 60.82 -34.83 49.36
CA LEU A 6 60.06 -33.88 48.54
C LEU A 6 60.73 -33.49 47.21
N ARG A 7 59.96 -33.28 46.21
CA ARG A 7 60.22 -32.18 45.26
C ARG A 7 58.92 -31.68 44.68
N GLU A 8 58.55 -30.47 45.03
CA GLU A 8 57.57 -29.61 44.35
C GLU A 8 58.11 -29.27 42.97
N GLN A 9 57.20 -29.34 41.96
CA GLN A 9 57.42 -28.56 40.79
C GLN A 9 56.08 -27.90 40.50
N GLY A 10 56.05 -26.55 40.57
CA GLY A 10 54.96 -25.72 40.20
C GLY A 10 54.84 -25.63 38.68
N GLU A 11 53.64 -25.85 38.19
CA GLU A 11 53.27 -25.48 36.83
C GLU A 11 52.37 -24.27 36.84
N GLY A 12 52.89 -23.17 36.27
CA GLY A 12 52.21 -21.94 36.12
C GLY A 12 51.09 -22.08 35.05
N GLY A 13 49.83 -22.01 35.51
CA GLY A 13 48.67 -21.91 34.64
C GLY A 13 48.59 -20.53 34.00
N SER A 14 48.88 -20.46 32.70
CA SER A 14 48.59 -19.31 31.85
C SER A 14 47.08 -19.14 31.68
N LEU A 15 46.49 -18.11 32.28
CA LEU A 15 45.12 -17.67 31.99
C LEU A 15 45.09 -17.02 30.59
N GLY A 16 44.70 -17.79 29.58
CA GLY A 16 44.40 -17.26 28.29
C GLY A 16 43.09 -16.46 28.33
N PHE A 17 43.18 -15.13 28.27
CA PHE A 17 42.02 -14.24 28.05
C PHE A 17 41.54 -14.39 26.60
N TRP A 18 40.44 -15.11 26.41
CA TRP A 18 39.73 -15.11 25.14
C TRP A 18 38.89 -13.83 25.04
N PHE A 19 39.37 -12.84 24.28
CA PHE A 19 38.57 -11.71 23.85
C PHE A 19 37.58 -12.20 22.80
N ALA A 20 36.36 -12.48 23.21
CA ALA A 20 35.26 -12.66 22.28
C ALA A 20 34.92 -11.29 21.67
N ALA A 21 35.40 -11.01 20.46
CA ALA A 21 35.00 -9.86 19.69
C ALA A 21 33.54 -10.04 19.26
N GLY A 22 32.61 -9.48 20.05
CA GLY A 22 31.20 -9.43 19.69
C GLY A 22 31.01 -8.52 18.45
N VAL A 23 30.69 -9.11 17.30
CA VAL A 23 30.30 -8.36 16.12
C VAL A 23 28.90 -7.81 16.37
N LEU A 24 28.81 -6.52 16.74
CA LEU A 24 27.56 -5.77 16.85
C LEU A 24 27.06 -5.48 15.43
N THR A 25 26.18 -6.34 14.91
CA THR A 25 25.47 -6.10 13.66
C THR A 25 24.47 -4.97 13.86
N LEU A 26 24.82 -3.78 13.41
CA LEU A 26 23.92 -2.63 13.32
C LEU A 26 22.88 -2.91 12.25
N PHE A 27 21.66 -3.31 12.64
CA PHE A 27 20.50 -3.29 11.78
C PHE A 27 20.11 -1.82 11.52
N LEU A 28 20.60 -1.26 10.42
CA LEU A 28 20.10 0.02 9.93
C LEU A 28 18.68 -0.21 9.41
N PRO A 29 17.66 0.50 9.91
CA PRO A 29 16.34 0.43 9.32
C PRO A 29 16.45 0.94 7.88
N SER A 30 16.13 0.09 6.90
CA SER A 30 16.05 0.48 5.50
C SER A 30 14.87 1.43 5.34
N CYS A 31 15.13 2.73 5.34
CA CYS A 31 14.14 3.73 4.95
C CYS A 31 13.92 3.61 3.45
N VAL A 32 12.86 2.90 3.05
CA VAL A 32 12.42 2.89 1.66
C VAL A 32 12.01 4.33 1.30
N ALA A 33 12.67 4.91 0.31
CA ALA A 33 12.35 6.26 -0.16
C ALA A 33 10.89 6.30 -0.68
N PRO A 34 10.15 7.40 -0.45
CA PRO A 34 8.80 7.53 -0.97
C PRO A 34 8.81 7.57 -2.51
N ASP A 35 7.81 6.94 -3.10
CA ASP A 35 7.58 6.98 -4.54
C ASP A 35 7.20 8.40 -4.99
N ARG A 36 8.03 9.02 -5.80
CA ARG A 36 7.83 10.37 -6.35
C ARG A 36 7.67 10.36 -7.88
N ASP A 37 7.85 9.22 -8.49
CA ASP A 37 7.80 9.06 -9.94
C ASP A 37 6.39 8.77 -10.45
N HIS A 38 5.55 8.12 -9.62
CA HIS A 38 4.20 7.74 -9.99
C HIS A 38 3.13 8.66 -9.40
N HIS A 39 2.12 8.91 -10.23
CA HIS A 39 0.93 9.67 -9.86
C HIS A 39 -0.32 8.94 -10.38
N ILE A 40 -1.26 8.68 -9.49
CA ILE A 40 -2.56 8.09 -9.81
C ILE A 40 -3.56 9.23 -9.95
N VAL A 41 -4.25 9.32 -11.08
CA VAL A 41 -5.34 10.28 -11.29
C VAL A 41 -6.64 9.52 -11.48
N ILE A 42 -7.66 9.82 -10.67
CA ILE A 42 -8.95 9.14 -10.68
C ILE A 42 -10.06 10.15 -11.03
N SER A 43 -10.77 9.89 -12.13
CA SER A 43 -11.98 10.61 -12.50
C SER A 43 -13.19 9.87 -11.96
N THR A 44 -13.95 10.51 -11.06
CA THR A 44 -15.23 9.98 -10.59
C THR A 44 -16.32 10.14 -11.65
N ARG A 45 -16.17 11.09 -12.56
CA ARG A 45 -17.08 11.30 -13.69
C ARG A 45 -16.96 10.19 -14.73
N ASP A 46 -15.72 9.86 -15.13
CA ASP A 46 -15.47 8.83 -16.16
C ASP A 46 -15.41 7.42 -15.59
N GLN A 47 -15.37 7.26 -14.26
CA GLN A 47 -15.12 6.00 -13.57
C GLN A 47 -13.84 5.32 -14.11
N LYS A 48 -12.78 6.12 -14.23
CA LYS A 48 -11.47 5.71 -14.76
C LYS A 48 -10.34 6.22 -13.88
N LEU A 49 -9.26 5.45 -13.88
CA LEU A 49 -7.99 5.74 -13.24
C LEU A 49 -6.90 5.80 -14.31
N ALA A 50 -6.09 6.84 -14.33
CA ALA A 50 -4.84 6.91 -15.09
C ALA A 50 -3.65 6.75 -14.14
N LEU A 51 -2.70 5.90 -14.52
CA LEU A 51 -1.39 5.83 -13.90
C LEU A 51 -0.41 6.64 -14.74
N VAL A 52 0.22 7.60 -14.09
CA VAL A 52 1.18 8.52 -14.71
C VAL A 52 2.56 8.27 -14.12
N GLU A 53 3.56 8.06 -14.94
CA GLU A 53 4.98 8.02 -14.56
C GLU A 53 5.71 9.21 -15.18
N LYS A 54 6.34 10.05 -14.34
CA LYS A 54 7.13 11.21 -14.78
C LYS A 54 6.37 12.14 -15.75
N GLY A 55 5.05 12.25 -15.62
CA GLY A 55 4.19 13.07 -16.44
C GLY A 55 3.63 12.39 -17.69
N ILE A 56 3.91 11.12 -17.91
CA ILE A 56 3.42 10.32 -19.04
C ILE A 56 2.39 9.31 -18.54
N VAL A 57 1.22 9.23 -19.17
CA VAL A 57 0.24 8.19 -18.86
C VAL A 57 0.75 6.85 -19.36
N ILE A 58 1.02 5.91 -18.45
CA ILE A 58 1.51 4.57 -18.73
C ILE A 58 0.43 3.49 -18.62
N GLY A 59 -0.73 3.82 -18.07
CA GLY A 59 -1.86 2.90 -17.96
C GLY A 59 -3.17 3.62 -17.67
N THR A 60 -4.28 3.03 -18.12
CA THR A 60 -5.63 3.50 -17.80
C THR A 60 -6.50 2.30 -17.46
N TYR A 61 -7.24 2.40 -16.35
CA TYR A 61 -8.03 1.32 -15.79
C TYR A 61 -9.45 1.79 -15.49
N PRO A 62 -10.48 1.00 -15.80
CA PRO A 62 -11.82 1.28 -15.31
C PRO A 62 -11.89 1.03 -13.79
N VAL A 63 -12.61 1.88 -13.07
CA VAL A 63 -12.79 1.78 -11.63
C VAL A 63 -14.26 1.89 -11.25
N SER A 64 -14.57 1.71 -9.96
CA SER A 64 -15.90 1.99 -9.42
C SER A 64 -15.73 2.80 -8.13
N THR A 65 -16.28 4.01 -8.09
CA THR A 65 -16.31 4.88 -6.91
C THR A 65 -17.66 4.80 -6.20
N SER A 66 -17.90 5.64 -5.20
CA SER A 66 -19.10 5.58 -4.37
C SER A 66 -20.39 5.84 -5.14
N LYS A 67 -21.41 5.02 -4.88
CA LYS A 67 -22.80 5.27 -5.30
C LYS A 67 -23.52 6.32 -4.46
N PHE A 68 -22.91 6.74 -3.34
CA PHE A 68 -23.47 7.76 -2.43
C PHE A 68 -22.93 9.16 -2.71
N GLY A 69 -22.16 9.33 -3.80
CA GLY A 69 -21.58 10.60 -4.22
C GLY A 69 -20.22 10.89 -3.58
N LEU A 70 -19.88 12.17 -3.48
CA LEU A 70 -18.53 12.68 -3.18
C LEU A 70 -18.49 13.37 -1.83
N GLY A 71 -17.38 13.24 -1.11
CA GLY A 71 -17.15 13.88 0.19
C GLY A 71 -16.36 13.01 1.17
N ASP A 72 -15.93 13.63 2.29
CA ASP A 72 -15.07 13.00 3.31
C ASP A 72 -15.70 12.92 4.71
N GLY A 73 -17.03 13.11 4.82
CA GLY A 73 -17.70 12.99 6.13
C GLY A 73 -17.67 11.56 6.66
N GLN A 74 -17.43 11.41 7.96
CA GLN A 74 -17.44 10.12 8.65
C GLN A 74 -18.81 9.43 8.48
N GLY A 75 -18.83 8.14 8.16
CA GLY A 75 -20.05 7.34 7.99
C GLY A 75 -20.90 7.65 6.74
N THR A 76 -20.47 8.56 5.87
CA THR A 76 -21.24 8.97 4.68
C THR A 76 -21.13 8.01 3.51
N TYR A 77 -20.18 7.08 3.52
CA TYR A 77 -19.87 6.18 2.40
C TYR A 77 -19.54 6.88 1.08
N ARG A 78 -19.18 8.16 1.10
CA ARG A 78 -18.83 8.96 -0.07
C ARG A 78 -17.34 8.83 -0.40
N THR A 79 -16.99 8.98 -1.68
CA THR A 79 -15.59 9.04 -2.13
C THR A 79 -15.04 10.46 -1.92
N PRO A 80 -13.94 10.63 -1.17
CA PRO A 80 -13.31 11.93 -1.00
C PRO A 80 -12.64 12.39 -2.29
N LEU A 81 -12.60 13.70 -2.52
CA LEU A 81 -11.88 14.35 -3.62
C LEU A 81 -10.57 14.98 -3.15
N GLY A 82 -9.72 15.36 -4.11
CA GLY A 82 -8.50 16.13 -3.89
C GLY A 82 -7.22 15.28 -3.86
N GLU A 83 -6.16 15.90 -3.32
CA GLU A 83 -4.83 15.31 -3.28
C GLU A 83 -4.67 14.37 -2.09
N MET A 84 -4.14 13.19 -2.36
CA MET A 84 -3.86 12.12 -1.40
C MET A 84 -2.51 11.49 -1.71
N GLU A 85 -2.09 10.57 -0.87
CA GLU A 85 -0.92 9.72 -1.09
C GLU A 85 -1.22 8.26 -0.79
N VAL A 86 -0.42 7.37 -1.36
CA VAL A 86 -0.38 5.96 -0.97
C VAL A 86 0.32 5.85 0.39
N ALA A 87 -0.46 5.68 1.46
CA ALA A 87 0.06 5.56 2.80
C ALA A 87 0.59 4.16 3.10
N GLN A 88 -0.16 3.13 2.70
CA GLN A 88 0.21 1.73 2.92
C GLN A 88 -0.24 0.86 1.75
N LYS A 89 0.45 -0.28 1.60
CA LYS A 89 0.12 -1.34 0.65
C LYS A 89 0.02 -2.65 1.42
N ILE A 90 -1.04 -3.42 1.16
CA ILE A 90 -1.32 -4.68 1.88
C ILE A 90 -1.73 -5.73 0.86
N GLY A 91 -1.17 -6.94 1.01
CA GLY A 91 -1.50 -8.07 0.17
C GLY A 91 -0.36 -8.48 -0.75
N ASP A 92 0.91 -8.20 -0.38
CA ASP A 92 2.06 -8.77 -1.07
C ASP A 92 1.87 -10.30 -1.19
N ASP A 93 2.13 -10.83 -2.37
CA ASP A 93 2.03 -12.28 -2.70
C ASP A 93 0.67 -12.93 -2.40
N ALA A 94 -0.38 -12.13 -2.12
CA ALA A 94 -1.71 -12.68 -1.98
C ALA A 94 -2.22 -13.21 -3.33
N PRO A 95 -2.85 -14.39 -3.38
CA PRO A 95 -3.42 -14.88 -4.62
C PRO A 95 -4.55 -13.97 -5.11
N LEU A 96 -4.78 -13.98 -6.42
CA LEU A 96 -5.90 -13.28 -7.04
C LEU A 96 -7.21 -13.73 -6.38
N GLY A 97 -8.05 -12.78 -5.96
CA GLY A 97 -9.30 -13.06 -5.27
C GLY A 97 -9.17 -13.32 -3.76
N ALA A 98 -7.96 -13.27 -3.18
CA ALA A 98 -7.78 -13.44 -1.74
C ALA A 98 -8.60 -12.40 -0.97
N VAL A 99 -9.45 -12.86 -0.06
CA VAL A 99 -10.36 -12.02 0.74
C VAL A 99 -9.62 -11.41 1.92
N PHE A 100 -9.87 -10.11 2.14
CA PHE A 100 -9.37 -9.37 3.29
C PHE A 100 -10.53 -8.91 4.19
N LYS A 101 -10.33 -9.05 5.50
CA LYS A 101 -11.16 -8.46 6.55
C LYS A 101 -10.23 -7.75 7.55
N ASP A 102 -10.55 -6.53 7.91
CA ASP A 102 -9.72 -5.71 8.81
C ASP A 102 -8.25 -5.67 8.37
N ARG A 103 -8.00 -5.58 7.05
CA ARG A 103 -6.68 -5.55 6.40
C ARG A 103 -5.85 -6.83 6.56
N ARG A 104 -6.46 -7.94 6.98
CA ARG A 104 -5.83 -9.25 7.13
C ARG A 104 -6.46 -10.26 6.18
N ARG A 105 -5.64 -11.16 5.62
CA ARG A 105 -6.14 -12.27 4.79
C ARG A 105 -6.98 -13.22 5.65
N THR A 106 -8.15 -13.61 5.13
CA THR A 106 -9.05 -14.56 5.80
C THR A 106 -8.75 -16.01 5.45
N GLY A 107 -7.95 -16.27 4.41
CA GLY A 107 -7.74 -17.59 3.82
C GLY A 107 -8.71 -17.92 2.69
N GLU A 108 -9.82 -17.21 2.58
CA GLU A 108 -10.79 -17.38 1.49
C GLU A 108 -10.29 -16.76 0.18
N VAL A 109 -10.68 -17.35 -0.95
CA VAL A 109 -10.42 -16.84 -2.30
C VAL A 109 -11.73 -16.82 -3.08
N LEU A 110 -12.09 -15.69 -3.66
CA LEU A 110 -13.28 -15.53 -4.49
C LEU A 110 -12.90 -15.31 -5.96
N VAL A 111 -13.61 -15.99 -6.84
CA VAL A 111 -13.49 -15.74 -8.28
C VAL A 111 -14.27 -14.47 -8.67
N PRO A 112 -13.92 -13.81 -9.78
CA PRO A 112 -14.70 -12.69 -10.30
C PRO A 112 -16.16 -13.04 -10.49
N ASN A 113 -17.02 -12.12 -10.08
CA ASN A 113 -18.50 -12.25 -10.13
C ASN A 113 -19.07 -13.43 -9.32
N ALA A 114 -18.35 -13.92 -8.32
CA ALA A 114 -18.89 -14.86 -7.36
C ALA A 114 -20.18 -14.29 -6.72
N PRO A 115 -21.25 -15.09 -6.59
CA PRO A 115 -22.51 -14.61 -6.01
C PRO A 115 -22.34 -14.32 -4.51
N GLY A 116 -23.17 -13.38 -4.02
CA GLY A 116 -23.28 -13.11 -2.59
C GLY A 116 -22.71 -11.76 -2.18
N ARG A 117 -21.64 -11.74 -1.39
CA ARG A 117 -21.06 -10.55 -0.77
C ARG A 117 -19.94 -9.92 -1.64
N ASP A 118 -19.63 -8.68 -1.34
CA ASP A 118 -18.62 -7.88 -2.01
C ASP A 118 -17.50 -7.43 -1.03
N PRO A 119 -16.66 -8.36 -0.56
CA PRO A 119 -15.54 -8.04 0.29
C PRO A 119 -14.40 -7.38 -0.49
N ILE A 120 -13.46 -6.81 0.23
CA ILE A 120 -12.16 -6.39 -0.31
C ILE A 120 -11.38 -7.65 -0.71
N VAL A 121 -10.87 -7.69 -1.94
CA VAL A 121 -10.07 -8.82 -2.42
C VAL A 121 -8.76 -8.39 -3.07
N THR A 122 -7.84 -9.31 -3.21
CA THR A 122 -6.62 -9.28 -4.04
C THR A 122 -5.52 -8.37 -3.49
N ARG A 123 -5.74 -7.05 -3.41
CA ARG A 123 -4.77 -6.04 -2.96
C ARG A 123 -5.49 -4.87 -2.31
N ILE A 124 -4.79 -4.20 -1.39
CA ILE A 124 -5.23 -2.96 -0.76
C ILE A 124 -4.13 -1.91 -0.94
N ILE A 125 -4.47 -0.78 -1.54
CA ILE A 125 -3.67 0.44 -1.55
C ILE A 125 -4.41 1.45 -0.68
N TRP A 126 -3.89 1.75 0.51
CA TRP A 126 -4.55 2.59 1.51
C TRP A 126 -4.16 4.05 1.31
N LEU A 127 -5.16 4.91 1.19
CA LEU A 127 -4.97 6.32 0.88
C LEU A 127 -4.99 7.18 2.14
N ARG A 128 -4.14 8.22 2.15
CA ARG A 128 -4.15 9.30 3.15
C ARG A 128 -4.41 10.62 2.46
N GLY A 129 -5.37 11.40 2.97
CA GLY A 129 -5.64 12.75 2.50
C GLY A 129 -4.50 13.71 2.85
N LEU A 130 -4.23 14.65 1.95
CA LEU A 130 -3.20 15.69 2.11
C LEU A 130 -3.81 17.09 2.26
N GLU A 131 -5.14 17.20 2.20
CA GLU A 131 -5.89 18.45 2.25
C GLU A 131 -6.96 18.39 3.35
N ALA A 132 -7.41 19.54 3.85
CA ALA A 132 -8.44 19.59 4.89
C ALA A 132 -9.73 18.88 4.50
N GLN A 133 -10.14 18.97 3.24
CA GLN A 133 -11.36 18.39 2.69
C GLN A 133 -11.36 16.87 2.54
N ASN A 134 -10.19 16.21 2.71
CA ASN A 134 -10.04 14.76 2.63
C ASN A 134 -9.21 14.18 3.79
N SER A 135 -9.05 14.94 4.86
CA SER A 135 -8.23 14.59 6.02
C SER A 135 -8.70 13.32 6.75
N ASN A 136 -9.98 12.95 6.60
CA ASN A 136 -10.53 11.72 7.20
C ASN A 136 -10.29 10.46 6.35
N ALA A 137 -9.81 10.58 5.12
CA ALA A 137 -9.71 9.45 4.17
C ALA A 137 -8.99 8.24 4.78
N PHE A 138 -7.87 8.45 5.49
CA PHE A 138 -7.13 7.37 6.13
C PHE A 138 -7.93 6.70 7.27
N ALA A 139 -8.52 7.48 8.16
CA ALA A 139 -9.33 6.97 9.28
C ALA A 139 -10.65 6.33 8.81
N ARG A 140 -11.15 6.71 7.64
CA ARG A 140 -12.34 6.14 7.00
C ARG A 140 -12.04 4.89 6.15
N ASP A 141 -10.80 4.41 6.16
CA ASP A 141 -10.41 3.23 5.39
C ASP A 141 -10.67 3.38 3.87
N ILE A 142 -10.32 4.54 3.30
CA ILE A 142 -10.42 4.75 1.85
C ILE A 142 -9.28 4.04 1.14
N TYR A 143 -9.64 3.04 0.34
CA TYR A 143 -8.72 2.16 -0.39
C TYR A 143 -8.92 2.24 -1.90
N ILE A 144 -7.85 1.91 -2.64
CA ILE A 144 -7.95 1.32 -3.98
C ILE A 144 -7.77 -0.18 -3.77
N HIS A 145 -8.73 -1.00 -4.21
CA HIS A 145 -8.70 -2.44 -3.94
C HIS A 145 -9.42 -3.26 -5.00
N GLY A 146 -9.14 -4.55 -5.04
CA GLY A 146 -9.88 -5.49 -5.87
C GLY A 146 -11.27 -5.79 -5.33
N THR A 147 -12.21 -6.12 -6.22
CA THR A 147 -13.58 -6.53 -5.89
C THR A 147 -13.94 -7.83 -6.61
N PRO A 148 -14.72 -8.74 -6.01
CA PRO A 148 -15.33 -9.83 -6.76
C PRO A 148 -16.47 -9.34 -7.68
N GLU A 149 -17.09 -8.17 -7.40
CA GLU A 149 -18.17 -7.58 -8.20
C GLU A 149 -17.65 -6.86 -9.46
N GLU A 150 -16.81 -7.55 -10.27
CA GLU A 150 -16.14 -6.94 -11.43
C GLU A 150 -17.12 -6.44 -12.52
N ARG A 151 -18.34 -6.99 -12.59
CA ARG A 151 -19.43 -6.51 -13.47
C ARG A 151 -19.88 -5.07 -13.18
N ASN A 152 -19.59 -4.56 -11.99
CA ASN A 152 -19.93 -3.21 -11.55
C ASN A 152 -18.80 -2.18 -11.80
N ILE A 153 -17.64 -2.62 -12.29
CA ILE A 153 -16.54 -1.72 -12.66
C ILE A 153 -16.96 -0.86 -13.85
N GLY A 154 -16.64 0.43 -13.79
CA GLY A 154 -17.08 1.46 -14.76
C GLY A 154 -18.37 2.17 -14.35
N LYS A 155 -18.94 1.86 -13.18
CA LYS A 155 -20.15 2.50 -12.64
C LYS A 155 -19.93 2.86 -11.16
N PRO A 156 -20.56 3.94 -10.65
CA PRO A 156 -20.59 4.23 -9.22
C PRO A 156 -21.33 3.12 -8.47
N ALA A 157 -20.63 2.29 -7.68
CA ALA A 157 -21.21 1.14 -6.99
C ALA A 157 -20.60 0.88 -5.61
N SER A 158 -19.49 1.57 -5.24
CA SER A 158 -18.80 1.34 -3.98
C SER A 158 -19.45 2.06 -2.79
N TYR A 159 -18.86 1.87 -1.62
CA TYR A 159 -19.20 2.52 -0.36
C TYR A 159 -18.08 3.47 0.11
N GLY A 160 -17.44 4.17 -0.85
CA GLY A 160 -16.41 5.17 -0.59
C GLY A 160 -15.05 4.83 -1.20
N CYS A 161 -14.65 3.57 -1.17
CA CYS A 161 -13.41 3.08 -1.77
C CYS A 161 -13.44 3.12 -3.30
N ILE A 162 -12.28 2.99 -3.90
CA ILE A 162 -12.07 2.87 -5.35
C ILE A 162 -11.87 1.38 -5.67
N ARG A 163 -12.84 0.78 -6.34
CA ARG A 163 -12.79 -0.63 -6.71
C ARG A 163 -12.17 -0.81 -8.09
N MET A 164 -11.37 -1.87 -8.24
CA MET A 164 -10.75 -2.29 -9.49
C MET A 164 -11.00 -3.78 -9.74
N ARG A 165 -10.84 -4.22 -10.98
CA ARG A 165 -10.72 -5.65 -11.27
C ARG A 165 -9.49 -6.21 -10.58
N SER A 166 -9.53 -7.47 -10.19
CA SER A 166 -8.44 -8.12 -9.47
C SER A 166 -7.11 -8.10 -10.23
N GLN A 167 -7.12 -8.30 -11.54
CA GLN A 167 -5.90 -8.23 -12.36
C GLN A 167 -5.37 -6.79 -12.48
N ASP A 168 -6.25 -5.81 -12.62
CA ASP A 168 -5.88 -4.40 -12.78
C ASP A 168 -5.24 -3.86 -11.49
N VAL A 169 -5.81 -4.19 -10.32
CA VAL A 169 -5.22 -3.75 -9.04
C VAL A 169 -3.87 -4.41 -8.75
N ILE A 170 -3.61 -5.64 -9.22
CA ILE A 170 -2.29 -6.26 -9.11
C ILE A 170 -1.27 -5.47 -9.92
N GLN A 171 -1.58 -5.11 -11.17
CA GLN A 171 -0.69 -4.32 -12.02
C GLN A 171 -0.38 -2.97 -11.36
N LEU A 172 -1.40 -2.23 -10.96
CA LEU A 172 -1.24 -0.95 -10.27
C LEU A 172 -0.38 -1.11 -8.99
N TYR A 173 -0.70 -2.09 -8.17
CA TYR A 173 -0.01 -2.39 -6.91
C TYR A 173 1.48 -2.66 -7.11
N ASN A 174 1.85 -3.40 -8.15
CA ASN A 174 3.24 -3.76 -8.41
C ASN A 174 4.10 -2.58 -8.90
N ILE A 175 3.46 -1.57 -9.49
CA ILE A 175 4.15 -0.39 -10.02
C ILE A 175 4.29 0.70 -8.96
N VAL A 176 3.17 1.08 -8.29
CA VAL A 176 3.19 2.21 -7.37
C VAL A 176 3.80 1.86 -6.02
N GLY A 177 4.61 2.77 -5.49
CA GLY A 177 5.19 2.70 -4.16
C GLY A 177 4.38 3.49 -3.10
N ARG A 178 4.78 3.36 -1.83
CA ARG A 178 4.32 4.24 -0.76
C ARG A 178 4.81 5.65 -1.02
N GLY A 179 3.95 6.64 -0.78
CA GLY A 179 4.23 8.04 -1.07
C GLY A 179 3.85 8.45 -2.49
N ALA A 180 3.47 7.52 -3.40
CA ALA A 180 2.92 7.85 -4.70
C ALA A 180 1.72 8.80 -4.53
N ARG A 181 1.66 9.85 -5.35
CA ARG A 181 0.58 10.83 -5.30
C ARG A 181 -0.70 10.26 -5.91
N VAL A 182 -1.83 10.61 -5.33
CA VAL A 182 -3.16 10.24 -5.81
C VAL A 182 -4.03 11.48 -5.86
N THR A 183 -4.63 11.78 -7.03
CA THR A 183 -5.59 12.88 -7.18
C THR A 183 -6.94 12.30 -7.57
N ILE A 184 -8.00 12.58 -6.82
CA ILE A 184 -9.37 12.19 -7.14
C ILE A 184 -10.16 13.43 -7.50
N VAL A 185 -10.75 13.45 -8.71
CA VAL A 185 -11.46 14.61 -9.26
C VAL A 185 -12.83 14.24 -9.81
N ASP A 186 -13.73 15.23 -9.85
CA ASP A 186 -15.03 15.14 -10.53
C ASP A 186 -14.99 15.87 -11.87
N GLN A 187 -14.03 15.52 -12.71
CA GLN A 187 -13.79 16.06 -14.04
C GLN A 187 -13.41 14.93 -14.99
N PRO A 188 -13.56 15.12 -16.31
CA PRO A 188 -13.06 14.15 -17.29
C PRO A 188 -11.58 13.88 -17.10
N LEU A 189 -11.18 12.62 -17.21
CA LEU A 189 -9.80 12.20 -17.01
C LEU A 189 -8.84 12.88 -18.00
N ALA A 190 -9.29 13.11 -19.23
CA ALA A 190 -8.50 13.78 -20.26
C ALA A 190 -8.11 15.20 -19.88
N ASP A 191 -8.92 15.90 -19.07
CA ASP A 191 -8.66 17.29 -18.69
C ASP A 191 -7.60 17.40 -17.56
N VAL A 192 -7.33 16.32 -16.86
CA VAL A 192 -6.50 16.32 -15.66
C VAL A 192 -5.20 15.51 -15.82
N ALA A 193 -5.28 14.33 -16.40
CA ALA A 193 -4.14 13.40 -16.49
C ALA A 193 -3.02 13.88 -17.44
N LEU A 194 -3.31 14.79 -18.35
CA LEU A 194 -2.39 15.28 -19.38
C LEU A 194 -1.77 16.64 -19.05
N VAL A 195 -2.13 17.28 -17.94
CA VAL A 195 -1.53 18.55 -17.54
C VAL A 195 -0.31 18.29 -16.65
N PRO A 196 0.93 18.53 -17.12
CA PRO A 196 2.12 18.45 -16.27
C PRO A 196 1.99 19.48 -15.13
N LYS A 197 1.89 19.04 -13.87
CA LYS A 197 1.96 19.99 -12.75
C LYS A 197 3.34 20.63 -12.71
N PRO A 198 3.46 21.98 -12.61
CA PRO A 198 4.75 22.65 -12.48
C PRO A 198 5.45 22.13 -11.22
N ARG A 199 6.72 21.74 -11.37
CA ARG A 199 7.56 21.38 -10.22
C ARG A 199 7.77 22.63 -9.37
N VAL A 200 7.15 22.70 -8.21
CA VAL A 200 7.50 23.70 -7.20
C VAL A 200 8.78 23.25 -6.54
N PHE A 201 9.91 23.81 -6.97
CA PHE A 201 11.17 23.68 -6.24
C PHE A 201 11.05 24.51 -4.94
N ARG A 202 11.12 23.87 -3.81
CA ARG A 202 11.35 24.50 -2.50
C ARG A 202 12.78 24.24 -2.08
#